data_d09815490669db37b16467241a0ef73c
#
_entry.id   d09815490669db37b16467241a0ef73c
#
_cell.length_a   1.000
_cell.length_b   1.000
_cell.length_c   1.000
_cell.angle_alpha   90.00
_cell.angle_beta   90.00
_cell.angle_gamma   90.00
#
_symmetry.space_group_name_H-M   'P 1'
#
loop_
_entity.id
_entity.type
_entity.pdbx_description
1 polymer ?
#
loop_
_entity_poly.entity_id
_entity_poly.type
_entity_poly.pdbx_seq_one_letter_code
_entity_poly.pdbx_strand_id
1 'polypeptide(L)'
;MLTSLDRKLIGWSAAFVVSQTLVAKVLGPTAPRVLEVQTAWSAPRYRKVLASMDDADIVRYRSHYYLDMIHPAIFGVALFIGGRRLGQITELSPVTRAALAAAPIVAASGDYVENFVGLHLLDHSEDITDTTVRTTSAIS
;
A
#
# COMPACT_ATOMS: atom_id res chain seq x y z
N MET A 1 3.28 5.44 -32.96
CA MET A 1 4.55 5.79 -32.27
C MET A 1 4.24 6.05 -30.78
N LEU A 2 5.03 5.51 -29.84
CA LEU A 2 4.82 5.75 -28.42
C LEU A 2 5.17 7.21 -28.06
N THR A 3 4.29 7.89 -27.34
CA THR A 3 4.55 9.22 -26.81
C THR A 3 5.55 9.18 -25.65
N SER A 4 6.05 10.34 -25.22
CA SER A 4 6.89 10.42 -24.01
C SER A 4 6.13 9.95 -22.76
N LEU A 5 4.81 10.20 -22.70
CA LEU A 5 3.97 9.79 -21.58
C LEU A 5 3.77 8.26 -21.57
N ASP A 6 3.61 7.63 -22.76
CA ASP A 6 3.52 6.16 -22.85
C ASP A 6 4.79 5.50 -22.34
N ARG A 7 5.97 6.01 -22.71
CA ARG A 7 7.25 5.48 -22.22
C ARG A 7 7.40 5.60 -20.71
N LYS A 8 6.98 6.74 -20.14
CA LYS A 8 6.98 6.94 -18.68
C LYS A 8 6.02 5.97 -17.99
N LEU A 9 4.81 5.81 -18.54
CA LEU A 9 3.82 4.87 -17.99
C LEU A 9 4.34 3.44 -17.99
N ILE A 10 4.92 2.98 -19.10
CA ILE A 10 5.53 1.65 -19.20
C ILE A 10 6.63 1.47 -18.15
N GLY A 11 7.54 2.45 -18.02
CA GLY A 11 8.64 2.40 -17.05
C GLY A 11 8.16 2.32 -15.60
N TRP A 12 7.20 3.17 -15.23
CA TRP A 12 6.64 3.18 -13.87
C TRP A 12 5.77 1.95 -13.58
N SER A 13 5.04 1.44 -14.58
CA SER A 13 4.30 0.18 -14.45
C SER A 13 5.24 -1.01 -14.26
N ALA A 14 6.36 -1.05 -14.97
CA ALA A 14 7.38 -2.08 -14.77
C ALA A 14 8.01 -1.98 -13.36
N ALA A 15 8.32 -0.76 -12.88
CA ALA A 15 8.81 -0.53 -11.53
C ALA A 15 7.77 -0.98 -10.47
N PHE A 16 6.48 -0.74 -10.70
CA PHE A 16 5.41 -1.24 -9.86
C PHE A 16 5.40 -2.78 -9.77
N VAL A 17 5.45 -3.47 -10.90
CA VAL A 17 5.48 -4.95 -10.92
C VAL A 17 6.71 -5.48 -10.17
N VAL A 18 7.87 -4.85 -10.37
CA VAL A 18 9.10 -5.24 -9.66
C VAL A 18 8.96 -5.03 -8.16
N SER A 19 8.52 -3.84 -7.71
CA SER A 19 8.37 -3.55 -6.28
C SER A 19 7.33 -4.44 -5.60
N GLN A 20 6.18 -4.66 -6.25
CA GLN A 20 5.14 -5.59 -5.76
C GLN A 20 5.68 -7.02 -5.61
N THR A 21 6.46 -7.48 -6.60
CA THR A 21 7.08 -8.80 -6.57
C THR A 21 8.09 -8.93 -5.43
N LEU A 22 8.85 -7.88 -5.15
CA LEU A 22 9.81 -7.86 -4.04
C LEU A 22 9.10 -7.92 -2.69
N VAL A 23 8.05 -7.11 -2.48
CA VAL A 23 7.23 -7.15 -1.26
C VAL A 23 6.64 -8.56 -1.07
N ALA A 24 6.02 -9.12 -2.11
CA ALA A 24 5.47 -10.46 -2.07
C ALA A 24 6.50 -11.56 -1.75
N LYS A 25 7.72 -11.44 -2.28
CA LYS A 25 8.82 -12.39 -1.99
C LYS A 25 9.31 -12.29 -0.54
N VAL A 26 9.41 -11.09 -0.01
CA VAL A 26 9.83 -10.89 1.40
C VAL A 26 8.79 -11.45 2.35
N LEU A 27 7.51 -11.21 2.08
CA LEU A 27 6.42 -11.78 2.87
C LEU A 27 6.36 -13.31 2.77
N GLY A 28 6.56 -13.87 1.57
CA GLY A 28 6.49 -15.31 1.37
C GLY A 28 5.23 -15.93 1.97
N PRO A 29 5.36 -16.97 2.84
CA PRO A 29 4.20 -17.62 3.46
C PRO A 29 3.41 -16.73 4.42
N THR A 30 3.98 -15.61 4.87
CA THR A 30 3.34 -14.64 5.78
C THR A 30 2.38 -13.69 5.05
N ALA A 31 2.38 -13.64 3.71
CA ALA A 31 1.55 -12.72 2.93
C ALA A 31 0.05 -12.73 3.29
N PRO A 32 -0.63 -13.87 3.56
CA PRO A 32 -2.03 -13.85 3.98
C PRO A 32 -2.27 -13.09 5.29
N ARG A 33 -1.27 -13.01 6.17
CA ARG A 33 -1.38 -12.31 7.46
C ARG A 33 -1.51 -10.80 7.29
N VAL A 34 -0.91 -10.23 6.25
CA VAL A 34 -1.07 -8.80 5.92
C VAL A 34 -2.55 -8.49 5.72
N LEU A 35 -3.23 -9.24 4.85
CA LEU A 35 -4.66 -9.04 4.60
C LEU A 35 -5.52 -9.25 5.86
N GLU A 36 -5.17 -10.25 6.69
CA GLU A 36 -5.87 -10.50 7.95
C GLU A 36 -5.73 -9.33 8.93
N VAL A 37 -4.55 -8.68 8.97
CA VAL A 37 -4.29 -7.49 9.79
C VAL A 37 -5.04 -6.29 9.23
N GLN A 38 -4.95 -6.02 7.93
CA GLN A 38 -5.61 -4.91 7.24
C GLN A 38 -7.14 -4.96 7.37
N THR A 39 -7.70 -6.16 7.43
CA THR A 39 -9.15 -6.37 7.60
C THR A 39 -9.60 -6.57 9.05
N ALA A 40 -8.71 -6.42 10.02
CA ALA A 40 -9.05 -6.49 11.43
C ALA A 40 -9.78 -5.21 11.87
N TRP A 41 -10.99 -5.33 12.42
CA TRP A 41 -11.81 -4.21 12.89
C TRP A 41 -11.84 -4.09 14.42
N SER A 42 -11.00 -4.85 15.12
CA SER A 42 -10.91 -4.80 16.58
C SER A 42 -9.52 -5.15 17.09
N ALA A 43 -9.13 -4.58 18.21
CA ALA A 43 -7.85 -4.88 18.86
C ALA A 43 -7.67 -6.38 19.19
N PRO A 44 -8.68 -7.10 19.71
CA PRO A 44 -8.54 -8.54 19.96
C PRO A 44 -8.26 -9.33 18.67
N ARG A 45 -8.91 -9.00 17.54
CA ARG A 45 -8.67 -9.66 16.26
C ARG A 45 -7.27 -9.38 15.75
N TYR A 46 -6.83 -8.11 15.79
CA TYR A 46 -5.49 -7.70 15.38
C TYR A 46 -4.42 -8.44 16.18
N ARG A 47 -4.52 -8.41 17.53
CA ARG A 47 -3.60 -9.15 18.41
C ARG A 47 -3.58 -10.65 18.15
N LYS A 48 -4.75 -11.25 17.86
CA LYS A 48 -4.84 -12.68 17.53
C LYS A 48 -4.06 -13.01 16.27
N VAL A 49 -4.11 -12.16 15.25
CA VAL A 49 -3.34 -12.36 14.01
C VAL A 49 -1.84 -12.28 14.29
N LEU A 50 -1.39 -11.25 15.02
CA LEU A 50 0.03 -11.12 15.38
C LEU A 50 0.51 -12.32 16.23
N ALA A 51 -0.27 -12.75 17.22
CA ALA A 51 0.05 -13.89 18.07
C ALA A 51 0.06 -15.25 17.33
N SER A 52 -0.49 -15.30 16.11
CA SER A 52 -0.44 -16.49 15.26
C SER A 52 0.81 -16.60 14.40
N MET A 53 1.64 -15.56 14.38
CA MET A 53 2.92 -15.52 13.68
C MET A 53 4.04 -16.03 14.59
N ASP A 54 4.92 -16.86 14.06
CA ASP A 54 6.16 -17.20 14.73
C ASP A 54 7.22 -16.09 14.56
N ASP A 55 8.38 -16.26 15.20
CA ASP A 55 9.46 -15.25 15.13
C ASP A 55 9.92 -14.99 13.68
N ALA A 56 9.96 -16.02 12.84
CA ALA A 56 10.35 -15.88 11.44
C ALA A 56 9.28 -15.13 10.64
N ASP A 57 8.00 -15.34 10.91
CA ASP A 57 6.89 -14.62 10.32
C ASP A 57 6.90 -13.15 10.74
N ILE A 58 7.15 -12.84 12.01
CA ILE A 58 7.27 -11.47 12.51
C ILE A 58 8.44 -10.73 11.83
N VAL A 59 9.58 -11.40 11.64
CA VAL A 59 10.71 -10.81 10.93
C VAL A 59 10.35 -10.49 9.47
N ARG A 60 9.66 -11.40 8.76
CA ARG A 60 9.20 -11.16 7.38
C ARG A 60 8.16 -10.04 7.33
N TYR A 61 7.19 -10.08 8.26
CA TYR A 61 6.13 -9.08 8.39
C TYR A 61 6.70 -7.68 8.66
N ARG A 62 7.69 -7.56 9.53
CA ARG A 62 8.43 -6.30 9.77
C ARG A 62 9.22 -5.87 8.53
N SER A 63 9.91 -6.80 7.89
CA SER A 63 10.80 -6.50 6.75
C SER A 63 10.04 -5.99 5.53
N HIS A 64 8.78 -6.44 5.32
CA HIS A 64 8.01 -5.95 4.17
C HIS A 64 7.70 -4.46 4.29
N TYR A 65 7.44 -3.91 5.49
CA TYR A 65 7.17 -2.50 5.68
C TYR A 65 8.31 -1.59 5.18
N TYR A 66 9.57 -2.01 5.32
CA TYR A 66 10.71 -1.22 4.83
C TYR A 66 10.74 -1.14 3.30
N LEU A 67 10.42 -2.23 2.61
CA LEU A 67 10.26 -2.22 1.15
C LEU A 67 9.01 -1.47 0.74
N ASP A 68 7.96 -1.61 1.51
CA ASP A 68 6.68 -0.97 1.27
C ASP A 68 6.70 0.54 1.55
N MET A 69 7.76 1.08 2.16
CA MET A 69 8.00 2.54 2.19
C MET A 69 8.33 3.13 0.81
N ILE A 70 8.77 2.33 -0.15
CA ILE A 70 9.07 2.81 -1.51
C ILE A 70 7.89 2.56 -2.46
N HIS A 71 7.14 1.50 -2.21
CA HIS A 71 6.05 1.04 -3.07
C HIS A 71 4.94 2.10 -3.32
N PRO A 72 4.44 2.85 -2.30
CA PRO A 72 3.42 3.87 -2.50
C PRO A 72 3.84 4.99 -3.45
N ALA A 73 5.10 5.42 -3.41
CA ALA A 73 5.61 6.41 -4.36
C ALA A 73 5.58 5.86 -5.80
N ILE A 74 5.96 4.60 -5.98
CA ILE A 74 6.02 3.96 -7.30
C ILE A 74 4.61 3.84 -7.88
N PHE A 75 3.65 3.25 -7.15
CA PHE A 75 2.30 3.08 -7.68
C PHE A 75 1.57 4.42 -7.82
N GLY A 76 1.78 5.35 -6.89
CA GLY A 76 1.22 6.69 -6.96
C GLY A 76 1.62 7.42 -8.24
N VAL A 77 2.92 7.37 -8.60
CA VAL A 77 3.42 7.95 -9.86
C VAL A 77 2.87 7.20 -11.07
N ALA A 78 2.85 5.87 -11.07
CA ALA A 78 2.32 5.07 -12.16
C ALA A 78 0.83 5.40 -12.44
N LEU A 79 0.01 5.43 -11.40
CA LEU A 79 -1.42 5.75 -11.49
C LEU A 79 -1.65 7.20 -11.92
N PHE A 80 -0.88 8.16 -11.40
CA PHE A 80 -0.97 9.57 -11.80
C PHE A 80 -0.66 9.74 -13.30
N ILE A 81 0.41 9.11 -13.79
CA ILE A 81 0.76 9.14 -15.21
C ILE A 81 -0.31 8.45 -16.06
N GLY A 82 -0.85 7.32 -15.58
CA GLY A 82 -1.96 6.60 -16.22
C GLY A 82 -3.22 7.46 -16.35
N GLY A 83 -3.60 8.14 -15.27
CA GLY A 83 -4.72 9.09 -15.27
C GLY A 83 -4.53 10.25 -16.25
N ARG A 84 -3.31 10.81 -16.31
CA ARG A 84 -2.96 11.83 -17.32
C ARG A 84 -3.02 11.29 -18.75
N ARG A 85 -2.56 10.06 -18.97
CA ARG A 85 -2.62 9.44 -20.30
C ARG A 85 -4.06 9.17 -20.73
N LEU A 86 -4.88 8.67 -19.81
CA LEU A 86 -6.31 8.48 -20.05
C LEU A 86 -6.99 9.79 -20.48
N GLY A 87 -6.70 10.88 -19.79
CA GLY A 87 -7.24 12.21 -20.14
C GLY A 87 -6.76 12.78 -21.47
N GLN A 88 -5.70 12.21 -22.10
CA GLN A 88 -5.26 12.58 -23.45
C GLN A 88 -5.96 11.80 -24.56
N ILE A 89 -6.38 10.57 -24.28
CA ILE A 89 -6.99 9.66 -25.28
C ILE A 89 -8.50 9.56 -25.14
N THR A 90 -9.07 10.16 -24.08
CA THR A 90 -10.51 10.12 -23.78
C THR A 90 -10.95 11.50 -23.29
N GLU A 91 -12.13 11.92 -23.75
CA GLU A 91 -12.76 13.13 -23.23
C GLU A 91 -13.28 12.87 -21.81
N LEU A 92 -12.60 13.44 -20.83
CA LEU A 92 -12.97 13.35 -19.42
C LEU A 92 -13.51 14.68 -18.92
N SER A 93 -14.52 14.64 -18.05
CA SER A 93 -15.01 15.82 -17.34
C SER A 93 -13.90 16.43 -16.46
N PRO A 94 -13.94 17.74 -16.18
CA PRO A 94 -12.99 18.36 -15.26
C PRO A 94 -12.93 17.69 -13.89
N VAL A 95 -14.09 17.26 -13.38
CA VAL A 95 -14.20 16.54 -12.08
C VAL A 95 -13.47 15.20 -12.15
N THR A 96 -13.68 14.42 -13.21
CA THR A 96 -13.01 13.12 -13.39
C THR A 96 -11.49 13.30 -13.49
N ARG A 97 -11.01 14.31 -14.21
CA ARG A 97 -9.57 14.62 -14.29
C ARG A 97 -8.98 14.98 -12.93
N ALA A 98 -9.69 15.81 -12.16
CA ALA A 98 -9.26 16.16 -10.81
C ALA A 98 -9.22 14.94 -9.89
N ALA A 99 -10.24 14.06 -9.94
CA ALA A 99 -10.29 12.83 -9.18
C ALA A 99 -9.12 11.88 -9.54
N LEU A 100 -8.83 11.67 -10.83
CA LEU A 100 -7.71 10.85 -11.30
C LEU A 100 -6.33 11.42 -10.92
N ALA A 101 -6.22 12.74 -10.71
CA ALA A 101 -5.00 13.34 -10.23
C ALA A 101 -4.86 13.23 -8.69
N ALA A 102 -5.95 13.36 -7.95
CA ALA A 102 -5.94 13.35 -6.50
C ALA A 102 -5.90 11.94 -5.90
N ALA A 103 -6.65 10.99 -6.47
CA ALA A 103 -6.78 9.63 -5.93
C ALA A 103 -5.44 8.90 -5.71
N PRO A 104 -4.46 8.93 -6.64
CA PRO A 104 -3.17 8.30 -6.41
C PRO A 104 -2.38 8.91 -5.24
N ILE A 105 -2.52 10.22 -5.01
CA ILE A 105 -1.86 10.92 -3.90
C ILE A 105 -2.50 10.50 -2.58
N VAL A 106 -3.83 10.47 -2.52
CA VAL A 106 -4.57 10.03 -1.34
C VAL A 106 -4.25 8.58 -1.01
N ALA A 107 -4.28 7.68 -2.00
CA ALA A 107 -3.97 6.26 -1.83
C ALA A 107 -2.53 6.06 -1.31
N ALA A 108 -1.53 6.68 -1.95
CA ALA A 108 -0.14 6.58 -1.52
C ALA A 108 0.06 7.16 -0.10
N SER A 109 -0.63 8.23 0.25
CA SER A 109 -0.55 8.81 1.60
C SER A 109 -1.16 7.90 2.65
N GLY A 110 -2.30 7.25 2.35
CA GLY A 110 -2.93 6.26 3.22
C GLY A 110 -2.01 5.08 3.49
N ASP A 111 -1.38 4.55 2.45
CA ASP A 111 -0.44 3.44 2.53
C ASP A 111 0.78 3.78 3.41
N TYR A 112 1.34 5.01 3.28
CA TYR A 112 2.39 5.47 4.19
C TYR A 112 1.94 5.50 5.65
N VAL A 113 0.74 6.03 5.92
CA VAL A 113 0.19 6.05 7.29
C VAL A 113 0.04 4.64 7.82
N GLU A 114 -0.50 3.72 7.03
CA GLU A 114 -0.62 2.30 7.40
C GLU A 114 0.74 1.70 7.75
N ASN A 115 1.75 1.91 6.90
CA ASN A 115 3.09 1.36 7.11
C ASN A 115 3.74 1.90 8.39
N PHE A 116 3.65 3.20 8.66
CA PHE A 116 4.16 3.79 9.90
C PHE A 116 3.43 3.28 11.13
N VAL A 117 2.09 3.21 11.08
CA VAL A 117 1.29 2.70 12.20
C VAL A 117 1.56 1.21 12.40
N GLY A 118 1.64 0.42 11.32
CA GLY A 118 1.93 -1.01 11.40
C GLY A 118 3.27 -1.30 12.06
N LEU A 119 4.33 -0.57 11.68
CA LEU A 119 5.64 -0.68 12.33
C LEU A 119 5.57 -0.27 13.81
N HIS A 120 4.87 0.82 14.13
CA HIS A 120 4.71 1.28 15.51
C HIS A 120 4.00 0.22 16.37
N LEU A 121 2.90 -0.35 15.89
CA LEU A 121 2.13 -1.35 16.63
C LEU A 121 2.86 -2.69 16.83
N LEU A 122 3.84 -3.01 15.99
CA LEU A 122 4.73 -4.16 16.21
C LEU A 122 5.66 -3.95 17.42
N ASP A 123 6.05 -2.71 17.71
CA ASP A 123 6.95 -2.36 18.81
C ASP A 123 6.20 -1.96 20.09
N HIS A 124 4.95 -1.49 19.95
CA HIS A 124 4.12 -0.94 21.03
C HIS A 124 2.75 -1.62 21.05
N SER A 125 2.73 -2.88 21.48
CA SER A 125 1.51 -3.68 21.52
C SER A 125 0.42 -3.12 22.45
N GLU A 126 0.79 -2.27 23.41
CA GLU A 126 -0.10 -1.52 24.30
C GLU A 126 -0.98 -0.52 23.53
N ASP A 127 -0.48 0.02 22.41
CA ASP A 127 -1.18 0.98 21.56
C ASP A 127 -2.17 0.34 20.57
N ILE A 128 -2.26 -1.00 20.56
CA ILE A 128 -3.27 -1.73 19.78
C ILE A 128 -4.63 -1.54 20.44
N THR A 129 -5.33 -0.48 20.09
CA THR A 129 -6.70 -0.18 20.53
C THR A 129 -7.70 -0.37 19.40
N ASP A 130 -8.99 -0.51 19.72
CA ASP A 130 -10.03 -0.59 18.70
C ASP A 130 -10.03 0.65 17.78
N THR A 131 -9.78 1.83 18.33
CA THR A 131 -9.70 3.08 17.56
C THR A 131 -8.53 3.03 16.58
N THR A 132 -7.33 2.69 17.04
CA THR A 132 -6.14 2.61 16.20
C THR A 132 -6.35 1.59 15.07
N VAL A 133 -6.83 0.39 15.40
CA VAL A 133 -7.07 -0.68 14.42
C VAL A 133 -8.09 -0.26 13.37
N ARG A 134 -9.25 0.29 13.78
CA ARG A 134 -10.30 0.72 12.84
C ARG A 134 -9.85 1.85 11.94
N THR A 135 -9.12 2.83 12.50
CA THR A 135 -8.60 3.95 11.70
C THR A 135 -7.62 3.44 10.66
N THR A 136 -6.69 2.56 11.02
CA THR A 136 -5.72 1.98 10.07
C THR A 136 -6.42 1.15 9.00
N SER A 137 -7.32 0.24 9.40
CA SER A 137 -8.07 -0.60 8.43
C SER A 137 -9.01 0.19 7.51
N ALA A 138 -9.43 1.41 7.89
CA ALA A 138 -10.27 2.25 7.06
C ALA A 138 -9.48 3.01 5.96
N ILE A 139 -8.16 3.11 6.10
CA ILE A 139 -7.27 3.79 5.14
C ILE A 139 -6.45 2.82 4.31
N SER A 140 -6.44 1.52 4.66
CA SER A 140 -5.88 0.42 3.85
C SER A 140 -6.85 0.06 2.72
#